data_825ffccd892820856f4ca5b85a2213f2
#
_entry.id   825ffccd892820856f4ca5b85a2213f2
#
_cell.length_a   1.000
_cell.length_b   1.000
_cell.length_c   1.000
_cell.angle_alpha   90.00
_cell.angle_beta   90.00
_cell.angle_gamma   90.00
#
_symmetry.space_group_name_H-M   'P 1'
#
loop_
_entity.id
_entity.type
_entity.pdbx_description
1 polymer ?
#
loop_
_entity_poly.entity_id
_entity_poly.type
_entity_poly.pdbx_seq_one_letter_code
_entity_poly.pdbx_strand_id
1 'polypeptide(L)'
;MIPSILIKAVCVSSIAIAAFTAHAEPIDASTKERGRAVADCAIEFLKSQQDPKTGGWSHNPDGPNFPAITGLVVNGMLLDPRIDPSNPAVSKGLDYILSYAQDDGSIHDGMLPTYNTAICISALSQARTHRADSALASGIAFLKTVQYHNRNTGGIEAPDFNEPVAEDHPYFGGVGYGKHGRPDLSNLSFFLQAMHDAGVSTEDPAYKRALVFLSRVQMNDETNDMPYADASNQGGFIYATVPNAESIDSIPGQSQAGEIVETNPDGGSITRLRSYGSMTYSGFKSLIYADLSPDDPRIIAAWRWIESNYSLEENPGMGDQGYYYFLCAMGRALDTWGADRVGDHDWRSDLVDTLEELQQDDGSFAIKHQRWMEDNSTLVTAYALIALQHAIN
;
A
#
# COMPACT_ATOMS: atom_id res chain seq x y z
N MET A 1 19.93 50.27 -44.27
CA MET A 1 18.63 49.80 -43.82
C MET A 1 18.86 48.39 -43.23
N ILE A 2 18.90 48.33 -41.93
CA ILE A 2 19.10 47.06 -41.16
C ILE A 2 17.75 46.73 -40.54
N PRO A 3 17.16 45.53 -40.71
CA PRO A 3 15.88 45.22 -40.10
C PRO A 3 16.07 44.84 -38.61
N SER A 4 15.28 45.49 -37.77
CA SER A 4 15.18 45.21 -36.31
C SER A 4 14.53 43.85 -36.06
N ILE A 5 15.24 42.96 -35.41
CA ILE A 5 14.71 41.69 -34.90
C ILE A 5 14.03 41.99 -33.57
N LEU A 6 12.72 41.76 -33.53
CA LEU A 6 11.89 41.83 -32.31
C LEU A 6 12.09 40.54 -31.51
N ILE A 7 12.80 40.62 -30.40
CA ILE A 7 12.92 39.51 -29.44
C ILE A 7 11.65 39.55 -28.57
N LYS A 8 10.78 38.55 -28.73
CA LYS A 8 9.68 38.29 -27.80
C LYS A 8 10.26 37.70 -26.53
N ALA A 9 10.19 38.43 -25.44
CA ALA A 9 10.49 37.93 -24.11
C ALA A 9 9.37 36.97 -23.70
N VAL A 10 9.71 35.70 -23.54
CA VAL A 10 8.85 34.71 -22.89
C VAL A 10 9.01 34.91 -21.37
N CYS A 11 7.96 35.42 -20.71
CA CYS A 11 7.89 35.46 -19.27
C CYS A 11 7.69 34.01 -18.77
N VAL A 12 8.76 33.38 -18.32
CA VAL A 12 8.68 32.16 -17.50
C VAL A 12 8.26 32.61 -16.11
N SER A 13 7.02 32.39 -15.76
CA SER A 13 6.52 32.56 -14.39
C SER A 13 7.15 31.49 -13.52
N SER A 14 8.18 31.84 -12.77
CA SER A 14 8.75 31.00 -11.71
C SER A 14 7.71 30.90 -10.61
N ILE A 15 6.98 29.78 -10.56
CA ILE A 15 6.20 29.40 -9.41
C ILE A 15 7.23 28.98 -8.34
N ALA A 16 7.42 29.81 -7.34
CA ALA A 16 8.20 29.46 -6.16
C ALA A 16 7.46 28.35 -5.43
N ILE A 17 7.96 27.14 -5.53
CA ILE A 17 7.55 26.03 -4.67
C ILE A 17 8.12 26.37 -3.28
N ALA A 18 7.26 26.79 -2.37
CA ALA A 18 7.62 26.97 -0.97
C ALA A 18 8.03 25.59 -0.44
N ALA A 19 9.26 25.52 0.09
CA ALA A 19 9.72 24.33 0.80
C ALA A 19 8.77 24.08 1.99
N PHE A 20 7.97 23.02 1.88
CA PHE A 20 7.08 22.58 2.95
C PHE A 20 7.92 21.94 4.06
N THR A 21 8.37 22.75 5.01
CA THR A 21 8.61 22.32 6.39
C THR A 21 7.44 22.77 7.24
N ALA A 22 6.21 22.45 6.84
CA ALA A 22 5.08 22.58 7.73
C ALA A 22 5.14 21.40 8.69
N HIS A 23 5.28 21.67 9.99
CA HIS A 23 4.93 20.70 11.01
C HIS A 23 3.41 20.48 10.86
N ALA A 24 3.00 19.22 10.70
CA ALA A 24 1.60 18.88 10.63
C ALA A 24 0.83 19.60 11.74
N GLU A 25 -0.24 20.34 11.42
CA GLU A 25 -1.11 20.88 12.43
C GLU A 25 -1.75 19.71 13.17
N PRO A 26 -1.66 19.66 14.50
CA PRO A 26 -2.23 18.55 15.24
C PRO A 26 -3.74 18.51 15.02
N ILE A 27 -4.27 17.30 14.77
CA ILE A 27 -5.72 17.07 14.74
C ILE A 27 -6.36 17.71 15.98
N ASP A 28 -7.51 18.35 15.81
CA ASP A 28 -8.20 18.98 16.94
C ASP A 28 -8.56 17.97 18.05
N ALA A 29 -8.56 18.43 19.31
CA ALA A 29 -8.71 17.55 20.47
C ALA A 29 -10.05 16.80 20.48
N SER A 30 -11.12 17.41 19.97
CA SER A 30 -12.48 16.81 19.92
C SER A 30 -12.52 15.68 18.90
N THR A 31 -12.00 15.90 17.69
CA THR A 31 -11.91 14.89 16.65
C THR A 31 -11.01 13.73 17.08
N LYS A 32 -9.90 14.03 17.73
CA LYS A 32 -9.00 13.00 18.31
C LYS A 32 -9.70 12.16 19.37
N GLU A 33 -10.52 12.78 20.24
CA GLU A 33 -11.30 12.06 21.27
C GLU A 33 -12.36 11.14 20.63
N ARG A 34 -13.10 11.62 19.62
CA ARG A 34 -14.06 10.80 18.87
C ARG A 34 -13.36 9.63 18.17
N GLY A 35 -12.30 9.88 17.44
CA GLY A 35 -11.52 8.84 16.78
C GLY A 35 -10.98 7.80 17.76
N ARG A 36 -10.57 8.19 18.97
CA ARG A 36 -10.19 7.24 20.02
C ARG A 36 -11.35 6.39 20.51
N ALA A 37 -12.55 6.96 20.66
CA ALA A 37 -13.74 6.20 21.04
C ALA A 37 -14.09 5.14 19.98
N VAL A 38 -14.04 5.51 18.70
CA VAL A 38 -14.22 4.58 17.56
C VAL A 38 -13.16 3.48 17.59
N ALA A 39 -11.87 3.83 17.82
CA ALA A 39 -10.78 2.86 17.91
C ALA A 39 -10.97 1.88 19.09
N ASP A 40 -11.40 2.37 20.26
CA ASP A 40 -11.66 1.54 21.43
C ASP A 40 -12.75 0.50 21.17
N CYS A 41 -13.87 0.89 20.55
CA CYS A 41 -14.94 -0.04 20.14
C CYS A 41 -14.44 -1.08 19.13
N ALA A 42 -13.66 -0.66 18.13
CA ALA A 42 -13.08 -1.57 17.13
C ALA A 42 -12.11 -2.57 17.77
N ILE A 43 -11.28 -2.14 18.72
CA ILE A 43 -10.35 -3.01 19.45
C ILE A 43 -11.12 -4.03 20.30
N GLU A 44 -12.18 -3.63 20.99
CA GLU A 44 -13.00 -4.58 21.78
C GLU A 44 -13.72 -5.58 20.88
N PHE A 45 -14.25 -5.15 19.74
CA PHE A 45 -14.79 -6.08 18.74
C PHE A 45 -13.73 -7.07 18.30
N LEU A 46 -12.54 -6.63 17.89
CA LEU A 46 -11.46 -7.51 17.45
C LEU A 46 -11.04 -8.49 18.55
N LYS A 47 -10.93 -8.06 19.80
CA LYS A 47 -10.65 -8.95 20.93
C LYS A 47 -11.73 -10.04 21.08
N SER A 48 -13.00 -9.71 20.83
CA SER A 48 -14.11 -10.68 20.91
C SER A 48 -14.05 -11.74 19.79
N GLN A 49 -13.41 -11.42 18.65
CA GLN A 49 -13.25 -12.31 17.49
C GLN A 49 -11.98 -13.19 17.57
N GLN A 50 -11.11 -12.99 18.55
CA GLN A 50 -9.90 -13.79 18.70
C GLN A 50 -10.24 -15.25 19.05
N ASP A 51 -9.72 -16.21 18.27
CA ASP A 51 -9.88 -17.62 18.59
C ASP A 51 -9.16 -17.94 19.92
N PRO A 52 -9.89 -18.41 20.95
CA PRO A 52 -9.32 -18.63 22.28
C PRO A 52 -8.32 -19.78 22.34
N LYS A 53 -8.33 -20.70 21.36
CA LYS A 53 -7.45 -21.86 21.29
C LYS A 53 -6.15 -21.55 20.59
N THR A 54 -6.23 -20.85 19.44
CA THR A 54 -5.08 -20.56 18.59
C THR A 54 -4.46 -19.20 18.89
N GLY A 55 -5.25 -18.24 19.36
CA GLY A 55 -4.83 -16.85 19.55
C GLY A 55 -4.83 -16.02 18.27
N GLY A 56 -5.23 -16.58 17.14
CA GLY A 56 -5.31 -15.88 15.85
C GLY A 56 -6.70 -15.30 15.53
N TRP A 57 -6.81 -14.60 14.40
CA TRP A 57 -8.05 -14.03 13.85
C TRP A 57 -8.42 -14.60 12.49
N SER A 58 -7.75 -15.63 12.02
CA SER A 58 -7.96 -16.19 10.69
C SER A 58 -8.16 -17.69 10.70
N HIS A 59 -8.80 -18.20 11.76
CA HIS A 59 -9.06 -19.62 11.85
C HIS A 59 -10.07 -20.07 10.78
N ASN A 60 -9.63 -20.96 9.89
CA ASN A 60 -10.45 -21.59 8.87
C ASN A 60 -10.37 -23.12 9.07
N PRO A 61 -11.38 -23.76 9.69
CA PRO A 61 -11.34 -25.19 9.99
C PRO A 61 -11.34 -26.07 8.75
N ASP A 62 -11.81 -25.55 7.61
CA ASP A 62 -11.99 -26.30 6.35
C ASP A 62 -10.96 -25.95 5.26
N GLY A 63 -9.97 -25.09 5.57
CA GLY A 63 -8.98 -24.64 4.58
C GLY A 63 -7.75 -24.02 5.22
N PRO A 64 -6.84 -23.48 4.39
CA PRO A 64 -5.66 -22.82 4.90
C PRO A 64 -6.01 -21.54 5.67
N ASN A 65 -5.23 -21.26 6.69
CA ASN A 65 -5.32 -20.02 7.45
C ASN A 65 -4.55 -18.89 6.74
N PHE A 66 -4.97 -17.66 7.03
CA PHE A 66 -4.29 -16.47 6.53
C PHE A 66 -3.66 -15.69 7.71
N PRO A 67 -2.43 -16.02 8.13
CA PRO A 67 -1.78 -15.33 9.25
C PRO A 67 -1.67 -13.81 9.01
N ALA A 68 -1.76 -13.34 7.78
CA ALA A 68 -1.84 -11.92 7.44
C ALA A 68 -3.02 -11.21 8.12
N ILE A 69 -4.20 -11.85 8.26
CA ILE A 69 -5.34 -11.22 8.95
C ILE A 69 -4.99 -10.95 10.42
N THR A 70 -4.37 -11.94 11.08
CA THR A 70 -3.85 -11.74 12.45
C THR A 70 -2.78 -10.64 12.47
N GLY A 71 -1.89 -10.59 11.46
CA GLY A 71 -0.90 -9.54 11.31
C GLY A 71 -1.51 -8.15 11.20
N LEU A 72 -2.58 -7.98 10.42
CA LEU A 72 -3.29 -6.68 10.30
C LEU A 72 -3.94 -6.28 11.64
N VAL A 73 -4.60 -7.21 12.34
CA VAL A 73 -5.21 -6.92 13.65
C VAL A 73 -4.15 -6.51 14.67
N VAL A 74 -3.07 -7.28 14.77
CA VAL A 74 -1.95 -6.98 15.70
C VAL A 74 -1.32 -5.63 15.36
N ASN A 75 -1.09 -5.35 14.08
CA ASN A 75 -0.54 -4.06 13.64
C ASN A 75 -1.47 -2.90 14.00
N GLY A 76 -2.77 -3.00 13.70
CA GLY A 76 -3.76 -1.98 14.07
C GLY A 76 -3.85 -1.73 15.58
N MET A 77 -3.75 -2.78 16.39
CA MET A 77 -3.70 -2.63 17.85
C MET A 77 -2.41 -1.96 18.33
N LEU A 78 -1.25 -2.34 17.79
CA LEU A 78 0.06 -1.79 18.21
C LEU A 78 0.31 -0.35 17.73
N LEU A 79 -0.46 0.15 16.77
CA LEU A 79 -0.46 1.57 16.42
C LEU A 79 -1.11 2.45 17.51
N ASP A 80 -1.91 1.86 18.41
CA ASP A 80 -2.40 2.57 19.60
C ASP A 80 -1.29 2.66 20.64
N PRO A 81 -0.82 3.85 21.00
CA PRO A 81 0.28 4.03 21.97
C PRO A 81 -0.02 3.51 23.38
N ARG A 82 -1.30 3.19 23.67
CA ARG A 82 -1.75 2.62 24.95
C ARG A 82 -1.62 1.08 24.98
N ILE A 83 -1.37 0.44 23.83
CA ILE A 83 -1.27 -1.01 23.69
C ILE A 83 0.19 -1.38 23.40
N ASP A 84 0.74 -2.25 24.21
CA ASP A 84 2.08 -2.79 24.03
C ASP A 84 2.06 -4.30 23.73
N PRO A 85 3.20 -4.90 23.32
CA PRO A 85 3.27 -6.33 22.97
C PRO A 85 2.94 -7.30 24.11
N SER A 86 2.87 -6.84 25.36
CA SER A 86 2.48 -7.67 26.52
C SER A 86 0.94 -7.78 26.68
N ASN A 87 0.18 -6.95 25.95
CA ASN A 87 -1.28 -7.09 25.88
C ASN A 87 -1.65 -8.54 25.55
N PRO A 88 -2.51 -9.21 26.32
CA PRO A 88 -2.79 -10.63 26.12
C PRO A 88 -3.29 -11.01 24.74
N ALA A 89 -4.10 -10.16 24.10
CA ALA A 89 -4.59 -10.40 22.74
C ALA A 89 -3.45 -10.28 21.71
N VAL A 90 -2.65 -9.21 21.81
CA VAL A 90 -1.48 -8.97 20.95
C VAL A 90 -0.46 -10.10 21.13
N SER A 91 -0.11 -10.46 22.36
CA SER A 91 0.87 -11.52 22.63
C SER A 91 0.49 -12.85 22.01
N LYS A 92 -0.79 -13.27 22.15
CA LYS A 92 -1.30 -14.49 21.53
C LYS A 92 -1.29 -14.41 20.00
N GLY A 93 -1.65 -13.26 19.44
CA GLY A 93 -1.60 -13.02 18.00
C GLY A 93 -0.18 -13.12 17.44
N LEU A 94 0.82 -12.58 18.15
CA LEU A 94 2.23 -12.74 17.80
C LEU A 94 2.70 -14.21 17.86
N ASP A 95 2.28 -14.97 18.88
CA ASP A 95 2.58 -16.40 18.97
C ASP A 95 1.93 -17.16 17.81
N TYR A 96 0.69 -16.83 17.44
CA TYR A 96 0.01 -17.39 16.27
C TYR A 96 0.78 -17.11 14.97
N ILE A 97 1.19 -15.88 14.71
CA ILE A 97 1.98 -15.51 13.53
C ILE A 97 3.27 -16.35 13.49
N LEU A 98 4.01 -16.41 14.60
CA LEU A 98 5.27 -17.14 14.69
C LEU A 98 5.10 -18.66 14.49
N SER A 99 3.94 -19.22 14.81
CA SER A 99 3.67 -20.66 14.60
C SER A 99 3.56 -21.05 13.11
N TYR A 100 3.40 -20.06 12.20
CA TYR A 100 3.38 -20.26 10.75
C TYR A 100 4.72 -19.95 10.04
N ALA A 101 5.76 -19.62 10.80
CA ALA A 101 7.10 -19.43 10.23
C ALA A 101 7.64 -20.76 9.66
N GLN A 102 8.12 -20.72 8.42
CA GLN A 102 8.68 -21.85 7.69
C GLN A 102 10.21 -21.82 7.71
N ASP A 103 10.84 -22.94 7.36
CA ASP A 103 12.30 -23.08 7.32
C ASP A 103 12.97 -22.15 6.26
N ASP A 104 12.24 -21.80 5.20
CA ASP A 104 12.70 -20.86 4.16
C ASP A 104 12.56 -19.38 4.56
N GLY A 105 12.03 -19.11 5.74
CA GLY A 105 11.79 -17.77 6.28
C GLY A 105 10.42 -17.18 5.94
N SER A 106 9.63 -17.83 5.09
CA SER A 106 8.25 -17.39 4.83
C SER A 106 7.33 -17.62 6.04
N ILE A 107 6.22 -16.90 6.09
CA ILE A 107 5.19 -17.05 7.14
C ILE A 107 3.84 -17.28 6.45
N HIS A 108 3.35 -18.51 6.40
CA HIS A 108 2.09 -18.85 5.73
C HIS A 108 1.61 -20.27 6.07
N ASP A 109 0.34 -20.55 5.73
CA ASP A 109 -0.28 -21.89 5.80
C ASP A 109 -0.52 -22.45 4.37
N GLY A 110 0.58 -22.62 3.60
CA GLY A 110 0.55 -23.20 2.25
C GLY A 110 0.01 -22.28 1.14
N MET A 111 -0.54 -21.11 1.46
CA MET A 111 -1.09 -20.15 0.48
C MET A 111 -0.53 -18.75 0.65
N LEU A 112 -0.43 -18.01 -0.49
CA LEU A 112 -0.04 -16.59 -0.57
C LEU A 112 1.22 -16.27 0.27
N PRO A 113 2.33 -16.99 0.08
CA PRO A 113 3.51 -16.87 0.95
C PRO A 113 4.02 -15.44 1.03
N THR A 114 4.10 -14.73 -0.08
CA THR A 114 4.60 -13.35 -0.11
C THR A 114 3.69 -12.39 0.65
N TYR A 115 2.38 -12.44 0.37
CA TYR A 115 1.38 -11.59 1.01
C TYR A 115 1.35 -11.79 2.53
N ASN A 116 1.24 -13.05 2.97
CA ASN A 116 1.21 -13.38 4.39
C ASN A 116 2.52 -12.97 5.08
N THR A 117 3.66 -13.29 4.49
CA THR A 117 4.96 -12.93 5.09
C THR A 117 5.11 -11.43 5.23
N ALA A 118 4.85 -10.65 4.19
CA ALA A 118 5.02 -9.20 4.22
C ALA A 118 4.19 -8.53 5.32
N ILE A 119 2.91 -8.89 5.45
CA ILE A 119 2.03 -8.33 6.48
C ILE A 119 2.44 -8.79 7.88
N CYS A 120 2.81 -10.08 8.04
CA CYS A 120 3.29 -10.59 9.33
C CYS A 120 4.59 -9.91 9.76
N ILE A 121 5.54 -9.67 8.85
CA ILE A 121 6.79 -8.95 9.13
C ILE A 121 6.50 -7.53 9.61
N SER A 122 5.56 -6.80 9.00
CA SER A 122 5.15 -5.48 9.50
C SER A 122 4.64 -5.53 10.94
N ALA A 123 3.79 -6.49 11.28
CA ALA A 123 3.27 -6.67 12.64
C ALA A 123 4.37 -7.04 13.66
N LEU A 124 5.26 -7.97 13.29
CA LEU A 124 6.40 -8.38 14.13
C LEU A 124 7.39 -7.23 14.34
N SER A 125 7.63 -6.42 13.30
CA SER A 125 8.50 -5.24 13.38
C SER A 125 7.93 -4.18 14.32
N GLN A 126 6.63 -3.95 14.27
CA GLN A 126 5.94 -3.01 15.17
C GLN A 126 5.99 -3.47 16.62
N ALA A 127 5.91 -4.79 16.86
CA ALA A 127 5.97 -5.36 18.21
C ALA A 127 7.34 -5.24 18.88
N ARG A 128 8.44 -5.17 18.13
CA ARG A 128 9.82 -5.00 18.64
C ARG A 128 10.18 -5.97 19.76
N THR A 129 9.81 -7.24 19.63
CA THR A 129 10.10 -8.27 20.64
C THR A 129 11.24 -9.17 20.22
N HIS A 130 12.18 -9.48 21.12
CA HIS A 130 13.31 -10.37 20.82
C HIS A 130 12.91 -11.77 20.33
N ARG A 131 11.72 -12.26 20.72
CA ARG A 131 11.23 -13.56 20.21
C ARG A 131 10.93 -13.54 18.72
N ALA A 132 10.76 -12.36 18.11
CA ALA A 132 10.50 -12.17 16.68
C ALA A 132 11.80 -11.97 15.85
N ASP A 133 12.95 -11.70 16.46
CA ASP A 133 14.17 -11.30 15.76
C ASP A 133 14.58 -12.29 14.67
N SER A 134 14.51 -13.60 14.95
CA SER A 134 14.85 -14.63 13.96
C SER A 134 13.86 -14.66 12.80
N ALA A 135 12.55 -14.60 13.09
CA ALA A 135 11.51 -14.59 12.05
C ALA A 135 11.55 -13.31 11.21
N LEU A 136 11.88 -12.16 11.82
CA LEU A 136 12.10 -10.91 11.10
C LEU A 136 13.27 -11.02 10.11
N ALA A 137 14.42 -11.49 10.58
CA ALA A 137 15.61 -11.61 9.73
C ALA A 137 15.39 -12.58 8.56
N SER A 138 14.83 -13.78 8.83
CA SER A 138 14.57 -14.78 7.79
C SER A 138 13.42 -14.36 6.86
N GLY A 139 12.37 -13.73 7.38
CA GLY A 139 11.25 -13.22 6.58
C GLY A 139 11.67 -12.10 5.61
N ILE A 140 12.50 -11.17 6.05
CA ILE A 140 13.09 -10.16 5.16
C ILE A 140 13.99 -10.79 4.09
N ALA A 141 14.79 -11.79 4.46
CA ALA A 141 15.61 -12.53 3.50
C ALA A 141 14.73 -13.23 2.45
N PHE A 142 13.67 -13.94 2.88
CA PHE A 142 12.68 -14.57 1.99
C PHE A 142 12.04 -13.54 1.06
N LEU A 143 11.52 -12.41 1.58
CA LEU A 143 10.88 -11.37 0.79
C LEU A 143 11.81 -10.81 -0.31
N LYS A 144 13.10 -10.67 -0.04
CA LYS A 144 14.07 -10.25 -1.06
C LYS A 144 14.26 -11.30 -2.18
N THR A 145 14.06 -12.59 -1.89
CA THR A 145 14.16 -13.65 -2.91
C THR A 145 12.97 -13.70 -3.84
N VAL A 146 11.78 -13.25 -3.40
CA VAL A 146 10.56 -13.26 -4.21
C VAL A 146 10.41 -12.04 -5.13
N GLN A 147 11.29 -11.04 -5.01
CA GLN A 147 11.32 -9.92 -5.94
C GLN A 147 11.91 -10.35 -7.29
N TYR A 148 11.25 -9.99 -8.39
CA TYR A 148 11.74 -10.28 -9.75
C TYR A 148 12.97 -9.44 -10.10
N HIS A 149 14.09 -10.10 -10.39
CA HIS A 149 15.34 -9.46 -10.82
C HIS A 149 16.31 -10.47 -11.49
N ASN A 150 17.48 -10.00 -11.89
CA ASN A 150 18.48 -10.79 -12.63
C ASN A 150 19.31 -11.76 -11.76
N ARG A 151 18.86 -12.12 -10.58
CA ARG A 151 19.50 -13.06 -9.62
C ARG A 151 20.99 -12.86 -9.40
N ASN A 152 21.32 -11.82 -8.69
CA ASN A 152 22.59 -11.74 -7.99
C ASN A 152 22.30 -11.56 -6.48
N THR A 153 21.72 -12.58 -5.86
CA THR A 153 21.18 -12.55 -4.49
C THR A 153 22.21 -12.87 -3.42
N GLY A 154 23.49 -12.87 -3.76
CA GLY A 154 24.54 -13.16 -2.77
C GLY A 154 24.52 -14.60 -2.23
N GLY A 155 24.01 -15.56 -3.00
CA GLY A 155 23.98 -16.98 -2.67
C GLY A 155 22.68 -17.49 -2.02
N ILE A 156 21.66 -16.65 -1.88
CA ILE A 156 20.32 -17.11 -1.48
C ILE A 156 19.57 -17.57 -2.73
N GLU A 157 19.15 -18.83 -2.75
CA GLU A 157 18.33 -19.36 -3.84
C GLU A 157 16.92 -18.74 -3.81
N ALA A 158 16.45 -18.24 -4.96
CA ALA A 158 15.09 -17.79 -5.08
C ALA A 158 14.13 -19.00 -5.13
N PRO A 159 12.88 -18.85 -4.65
CA PRO A 159 11.86 -19.88 -4.79
C PRO A 159 11.66 -20.30 -6.25
N ASP A 160 11.29 -21.55 -6.49
CA ASP A 160 11.09 -22.12 -7.84
C ASP A 160 10.06 -21.39 -8.70
N PHE A 161 9.17 -20.61 -8.07
CA PHE A 161 8.16 -19.86 -8.79
C PHE A 161 8.64 -18.50 -9.35
N ASN A 162 9.91 -18.13 -9.11
CA ASN A 162 10.47 -16.87 -9.57
C ASN A 162 11.68 -17.12 -10.49
N GLU A 163 11.46 -17.02 -11.80
CA GLU A 163 12.56 -17.06 -12.77
C GLU A 163 13.32 -15.71 -12.82
N PRO A 164 14.65 -15.73 -13.07
CA PRO A 164 15.41 -14.51 -13.27
C PRO A 164 14.87 -13.72 -14.48
N VAL A 165 14.80 -12.41 -14.33
CA VAL A 165 14.33 -11.52 -15.41
C VAL A 165 15.35 -10.40 -15.65
N ALA A 166 15.50 -9.96 -16.90
CA ALA A 166 16.30 -8.80 -17.27
C ALA A 166 15.56 -7.50 -16.85
N GLU A 167 16.29 -6.39 -16.83
CA GLU A 167 15.75 -5.10 -16.35
C GLU A 167 14.63 -4.55 -17.25
N ASP A 168 14.66 -4.86 -18.55
CA ASP A 168 13.62 -4.51 -19.52
C ASP A 168 12.36 -5.40 -19.46
N HIS A 169 12.43 -6.50 -18.71
CA HIS A 169 11.29 -7.39 -18.54
C HIS A 169 10.16 -6.72 -17.72
N PRO A 170 8.87 -6.82 -18.13
CA PRO A 170 7.75 -6.16 -17.43
C PRO A 170 7.63 -6.47 -15.94
N TYR A 171 8.17 -7.60 -15.48
CA TYR A 171 8.12 -8.01 -14.06
C TYR A 171 9.27 -7.46 -13.21
N PHE A 172 10.32 -6.91 -13.83
CA PHE A 172 11.51 -6.50 -13.09
C PHE A 172 11.17 -5.54 -11.93
N GLY A 173 11.68 -5.85 -10.75
CA GLY A 173 11.47 -5.08 -9.52
C GLY A 173 10.13 -5.34 -8.82
N GLY A 174 9.21 -6.03 -9.47
CA GLY A 174 7.90 -6.35 -8.92
C GLY A 174 7.91 -7.56 -7.97
N VAL A 175 6.84 -7.71 -7.23
CA VAL A 175 6.58 -8.81 -6.29
C VAL A 175 5.14 -9.29 -6.49
N GLY A 176 4.94 -10.61 -6.58
CA GLY A 176 3.62 -11.22 -6.73
C GLY A 176 3.24 -12.09 -5.53
N TYR A 177 2.11 -12.78 -5.63
CA TYR A 177 1.58 -13.64 -4.55
C TYR A 177 2.41 -14.91 -4.28
N GLY A 178 3.42 -15.20 -5.08
CA GLY A 178 4.19 -16.44 -5.07
C GLY A 178 3.88 -17.30 -6.28
N LYS A 179 3.39 -18.54 -6.11
CA LYS A 179 3.18 -19.53 -7.18
C LYS A 179 2.36 -19.06 -8.40
N HIS A 180 1.66 -17.96 -8.31
CA HIS A 180 0.88 -17.39 -9.41
C HIS A 180 1.70 -16.50 -10.37
N GLY A 181 2.97 -16.30 -10.10
CA GLY A 181 3.96 -15.72 -11.01
C GLY A 181 3.86 -14.20 -11.15
N ARG A 182 2.80 -13.64 -11.65
CA ARG A 182 2.67 -12.24 -12.01
C ARG A 182 2.82 -11.27 -10.82
N PRO A 183 3.73 -10.27 -10.88
CA PRO A 183 3.83 -9.22 -9.88
C PRO A 183 2.66 -8.21 -9.99
N ASP A 184 2.34 -7.58 -8.87
CA ASP A 184 1.33 -6.53 -8.79
C ASP A 184 1.67 -5.50 -7.71
N LEU A 185 1.04 -4.33 -7.82
CA LEU A 185 1.32 -3.21 -6.92
C LEU A 185 0.86 -3.46 -5.48
N SER A 186 -0.20 -4.25 -5.27
CA SER A 186 -0.66 -4.55 -3.91
C SER A 186 0.39 -5.35 -3.13
N ASN A 187 0.92 -6.44 -3.74
CA ASN A 187 2.00 -7.21 -3.14
C ASN A 187 3.29 -6.41 -2.99
N LEU A 188 3.67 -5.62 -4.00
CA LEU A 188 4.84 -4.76 -3.90
C LEU A 188 4.71 -3.72 -2.78
N SER A 189 3.52 -3.14 -2.59
CA SER A 189 3.28 -2.17 -1.52
C SER A 189 3.41 -2.78 -0.13
N PHE A 190 2.91 -4.01 0.10
CA PHE A 190 3.12 -4.73 1.35
C PHE A 190 4.58 -5.15 1.55
N PHE A 191 5.27 -5.56 0.48
CA PHE A 191 6.70 -5.85 0.52
C PHE A 191 7.51 -4.63 0.98
N LEU A 192 7.29 -3.46 0.37
CA LEU A 192 8.00 -2.24 0.73
C LEU A 192 7.63 -1.75 2.14
N GLN A 193 6.37 -1.94 2.55
CA GLN A 193 5.95 -1.70 3.93
C GLN A 193 6.75 -2.57 4.92
N ALA A 194 6.86 -3.87 4.65
CA ALA A 194 7.61 -4.79 5.52
C ALA A 194 9.10 -4.42 5.60
N MET A 195 9.71 -4.06 4.47
CA MET A 195 11.10 -3.61 4.41
C MET A 195 11.31 -2.33 5.24
N HIS A 196 10.41 -1.36 5.08
CA HIS A 196 10.44 -0.09 5.82
C HIS A 196 10.24 -0.32 7.33
N ASP A 197 9.21 -1.06 7.73
CA ASP A 197 8.88 -1.32 9.14
C ASP A 197 9.99 -2.11 9.86
N ALA A 198 10.68 -3.00 9.13
CA ALA A 198 11.84 -3.73 9.64
C ALA A 198 13.13 -2.89 9.65
N GLY A 199 13.09 -1.62 9.25
CA GLY A 199 14.23 -0.71 9.25
C GLY A 199 15.31 -1.08 8.24
N VAL A 200 14.95 -1.73 7.12
CA VAL A 200 15.89 -2.00 6.02
C VAL A 200 16.26 -0.68 5.38
N SER A 201 17.58 -0.45 5.20
CA SER A 201 18.10 0.77 4.60
C SER A 201 17.53 1.00 3.19
N THR A 202 17.18 2.24 2.87
CA THR A 202 16.72 2.66 1.53
C THR A 202 17.80 2.48 0.45
N GLU A 203 19.06 2.34 0.85
CA GLU A 203 20.16 1.97 -0.05
C GLU A 203 20.13 0.48 -0.49
N ASP A 204 19.30 -0.35 0.13
CA ASP A 204 19.18 -1.75 -0.28
C ASP A 204 18.70 -1.84 -1.74
N PRO A 205 19.37 -2.65 -2.57
CA PRO A 205 19.03 -2.78 -4.00
C PRO A 205 17.57 -3.13 -4.28
N ALA A 206 16.86 -3.71 -3.31
CA ALA A 206 15.44 -4.05 -3.45
C ALA A 206 14.57 -2.80 -3.67
N TYR A 207 14.87 -1.69 -3.01
CA TYR A 207 14.14 -0.43 -3.23
C TYR A 207 14.38 0.14 -4.64
N LYS A 208 15.65 0.13 -5.11
CA LYS A 208 15.99 0.62 -6.47
C LYS A 208 15.28 -0.20 -7.56
N ARG A 209 15.24 -1.53 -7.39
CA ARG A 209 14.49 -2.39 -8.30
C ARG A 209 12.98 -2.13 -8.23
N ALA A 210 12.42 -1.98 -7.03
CA ALA A 210 10.99 -1.67 -6.86
C ALA A 210 10.58 -0.38 -7.57
N LEU A 211 11.44 0.64 -7.59
CA LEU A 211 11.18 1.89 -8.31
C LEU A 211 10.97 1.69 -9.82
N VAL A 212 11.62 0.71 -10.44
CA VAL A 212 11.40 0.38 -11.86
C VAL A 212 9.96 -0.12 -12.04
N PHE A 213 9.51 -1.09 -11.23
CA PHE A 213 8.14 -1.59 -11.33
C PHE A 213 7.11 -0.52 -10.97
N LEU A 214 7.36 0.30 -9.94
CA LEU A 214 6.50 1.42 -9.55
C LEU A 214 6.32 2.41 -10.69
N SER A 215 7.39 2.79 -11.38
CA SER A 215 7.30 3.66 -12.56
C SER A 215 6.41 3.02 -13.64
N ARG A 216 6.54 1.71 -13.87
CA ARG A 216 5.79 0.96 -14.88
C ARG A 216 4.30 0.80 -14.59
N VAL A 217 3.88 0.85 -13.34
CA VAL A 217 2.45 0.81 -12.96
C VAL A 217 1.87 2.20 -12.67
N GLN A 218 2.64 3.27 -12.82
CA GLN A 218 2.15 4.65 -12.77
C GLN A 218 1.73 5.11 -14.16
N MET A 219 0.54 5.65 -14.32
CA MET A 219 0.05 6.21 -15.57
C MET A 219 0.59 7.64 -15.78
N ASN A 220 1.90 7.71 -16.08
CA ASN A 220 2.67 8.93 -16.25
C ASN A 220 3.71 8.73 -17.35
N ASP A 221 3.47 9.30 -18.53
CA ASP A 221 4.32 9.20 -19.72
C ASP A 221 5.80 9.61 -19.47
N GLU A 222 6.01 10.56 -18.57
CA GLU A 222 7.36 11.08 -18.30
C GLU A 222 8.32 10.02 -17.72
N THR A 223 7.78 9.05 -16.98
CA THR A 223 8.60 8.10 -16.20
C THR A 223 8.28 6.62 -16.44
N ASN A 224 7.22 6.31 -17.18
CA ASN A 224 6.79 4.96 -17.48
C ASN A 224 7.25 4.56 -18.89
N ASP A 225 8.01 3.47 -18.98
CA ASP A 225 8.58 2.94 -20.25
C ASP A 225 7.67 1.92 -20.94
N MET A 226 6.42 1.73 -20.45
CA MET A 226 5.48 0.76 -21.00
C MET A 226 4.51 1.39 -22.01
N PRO A 227 4.19 0.70 -23.14
CA PRO A 227 3.40 1.28 -24.24
C PRO A 227 1.99 1.75 -23.84
N TYR A 228 1.38 1.12 -22.83
CA TYR A 228 0.02 1.50 -22.38
C TYR A 228 0.00 2.86 -21.65
N ALA A 229 1.14 3.40 -21.27
CA ALA A 229 1.25 4.68 -20.57
C ALA A 229 1.65 5.83 -21.50
N ASP A 230 1.93 5.56 -22.79
CA ASP A 230 2.33 6.58 -23.76
C ASP A 230 1.35 7.76 -23.77
N ALA A 231 1.85 8.98 -23.56
CA ALA A 231 1.11 10.24 -23.45
C ALA A 231 0.02 10.26 -22.35
N SER A 232 0.06 9.38 -21.35
CA SER A 232 -0.84 9.44 -20.19
C SER A 232 -0.35 10.47 -19.18
N ASN A 233 -1.27 11.29 -18.68
CA ASN A 233 -1.02 12.31 -17.67
C ASN A 233 -1.91 12.10 -16.41
N GLN A 234 -2.45 10.89 -16.19
CA GLN A 234 -3.26 10.64 -15.02
C GLN A 234 -2.46 10.84 -13.73
N GLY A 235 -1.22 10.34 -13.69
CA GLY A 235 -0.34 10.40 -12.51
C GLY A 235 -0.62 9.36 -11.44
N GLY A 236 -1.81 8.77 -11.41
CA GLY A 236 -2.18 7.68 -10.51
C GLY A 236 -1.67 6.32 -10.98
N PHE A 237 -2.05 5.25 -10.27
CA PHE A 237 -1.50 3.93 -10.45
C PHE A 237 -2.54 2.90 -10.87
N ILE A 238 -2.10 1.94 -11.71
CA ILE A 238 -2.82 0.73 -12.07
C ILE A 238 -2.30 -0.48 -11.27
N TYR A 239 -2.90 -1.65 -11.49
CA TYR A 239 -2.62 -2.84 -10.69
C TYR A 239 -1.33 -3.56 -11.08
N ALA A 240 -1.10 -3.79 -12.38
CA ALA A 240 0.02 -4.59 -12.87
C ALA A 240 0.42 -4.24 -14.31
N THR A 241 1.62 -4.64 -14.68
CA THR A 241 2.17 -4.44 -16.04
C THR A 241 1.55 -5.36 -17.08
N VAL A 242 1.04 -6.53 -16.67
CA VAL A 242 0.31 -7.47 -17.51
C VAL A 242 -0.77 -8.21 -16.70
N PRO A 243 -1.88 -8.67 -17.30
CA PRO A 243 -2.91 -9.43 -16.59
C PRO A 243 -2.47 -10.85 -16.20
N ASN A 244 -1.60 -11.48 -16.98
CA ASN A 244 -1.07 -12.83 -16.78
C ASN A 244 0.22 -13.05 -17.59
N ALA A 245 0.88 -14.20 -17.39
CA ALA A 245 2.13 -14.52 -18.07
C ALA A 245 1.99 -14.67 -19.60
N GLU A 246 0.80 -15.05 -20.10
CA GLU A 246 0.52 -15.24 -21.52
C GLU A 246 0.48 -13.91 -22.30
N SER A 247 0.26 -12.80 -21.58
CA SER A 247 0.18 -11.46 -22.17
C SER A 247 1.51 -10.69 -22.14
N ILE A 248 2.62 -11.34 -21.77
CA ILE A 248 3.89 -10.67 -21.52
C ILE A 248 4.47 -9.99 -22.78
N ASP A 249 4.29 -10.60 -23.95
CA ASP A 249 4.79 -10.04 -25.21
C ASP A 249 4.01 -8.81 -25.68
N SER A 250 2.74 -8.69 -25.31
CA SER A 250 1.89 -7.55 -25.69
C SER A 250 1.90 -6.41 -24.67
N ILE A 251 2.29 -6.71 -23.41
CA ILE A 251 2.39 -5.75 -22.31
C ILE A 251 1.14 -4.84 -22.24
N PRO A 252 -0.07 -5.38 -22.11
CA PRO A 252 -1.29 -4.58 -22.19
C PRO A 252 -1.56 -3.76 -20.93
N GLY A 253 -0.81 -4.00 -19.84
CA GLY A 253 -1.13 -3.47 -18.51
C GLY A 253 -2.39 -4.13 -17.90
N GLN A 254 -2.67 -3.84 -16.65
CA GLN A 254 -3.92 -4.24 -16.01
C GLN A 254 -4.38 -3.21 -14.97
N SER A 255 -5.61 -2.73 -15.11
CA SER A 255 -6.32 -1.98 -14.09
C SER A 255 -7.58 -2.73 -13.64
N GLN A 256 -7.83 -2.77 -12.33
CA GLN A 256 -9.09 -3.30 -11.80
C GLN A 256 -10.25 -2.31 -11.96
N ALA A 257 -9.94 -1.03 -12.24
CA ALA A 257 -10.90 0.04 -12.53
C ALA A 257 -11.31 0.12 -14.01
N GLY A 258 -10.80 -0.81 -14.85
CA GLY A 258 -11.08 -0.80 -16.29
C GLY A 258 -10.36 0.34 -17.02
N GLU A 259 -11.09 1.03 -17.88
CA GLU A 259 -10.54 2.05 -18.79
C GLU A 259 -11.19 3.42 -18.58
N ILE A 260 -10.50 4.45 -19.06
CA ILE A 260 -10.96 5.85 -19.10
C ILE A 260 -10.62 6.47 -20.47
N VAL A 261 -11.44 7.42 -20.90
CA VAL A 261 -11.16 8.21 -22.10
C VAL A 261 -10.42 9.49 -21.68
N GLU A 262 -9.22 9.67 -22.20
CA GLU A 262 -8.40 10.87 -22.01
C GLU A 262 -8.38 11.73 -23.28
N THR A 263 -8.16 13.04 -23.11
CA THR A 263 -7.95 13.96 -24.23
C THR A 263 -6.45 14.11 -24.45
N ASN A 264 -5.99 13.80 -25.65
CA ASN A 264 -4.61 13.99 -26.06
C ASN A 264 -4.26 15.47 -26.21
N PRO A 265 -2.97 15.86 -26.18
CA PRO A 265 -2.52 17.23 -26.40
C PRO A 265 -2.96 17.85 -27.74
N ASP A 266 -3.22 17.04 -28.76
CA ASP A 266 -3.73 17.45 -30.08
C ASP A 266 -5.26 17.62 -30.14
N GLY A 267 -5.96 17.37 -29.01
CA GLY A 267 -7.42 17.46 -28.88
C GLY A 267 -8.16 16.17 -29.28
N GLY A 268 -7.46 15.10 -29.66
CA GLY A 268 -8.04 13.79 -29.90
C GLY A 268 -8.39 13.07 -28.59
N SER A 269 -9.22 12.02 -28.68
CA SER A 269 -9.57 11.16 -27.54
C SER A 269 -8.88 9.81 -27.68
N ILE A 270 -8.38 9.28 -26.55
CA ILE A 270 -7.77 7.96 -26.46
C ILE A 270 -8.29 7.21 -25.24
N THR A 271 -8.54 5.90 -25.40
CA THR A 271 -8.91 5.03 -24.30
C THR A 271 -7.65 4.47 -23.65
N ARG A 272 -7.54 4.57 -22.33
CA ARG A 272 -6.41 4.12 -21.53
C ARG A 272 -6.86 3.37 -20.29
N LEU A 273 -5.95 2.60 -19.69
CA LEU A 273 -6.18 2.02 -18.36
C LEU A 273 -6.42 3.13 -17.33
N ARG A 274 -7.44 2.92 -16.49
CA ARG A 274 -7.84 3.88 -15.46
C ARG A 274 -7.03 3.67 -14.19
N SER A 275 -6.38 4.72 -13.70
CA SER A 275 -5.81 4.77 -12.35
C SER A 275 -6.92 4.80 -11.28
N TYR A 276 -6.67 4.27 -10.09
CA TYR A 276 -7.69 4.21 -9.04
C TYR A 276 -7.12 4.34 -7.62
N GLY A 277 -8.00 4.66 -6.67
CA GLY A 277 -7.66 5.11 -5.33
C GLY A 277 -6.71 4.20 -4.57
N SER A 278 -7.10 2.96 -4.29
CA SER A 278 -6.27 2.06 -3.47
C SER A 278 -4.88 1.82 -4.06
N MET A 279 -4.74 1.74 -5.39
CA MET A 279 -3.41 1.59 -6.01
C MET A 279 -2.64 2.90 -6.01
N THR A 280 -3.30 4.04 -6.18
CA THR A 280 -2.59 5.33 -6.17
C THR A 280 -2.02 5.64 -4.79
N TYR A 281 -2.76 5.46 -3.71
CA TYR A 281 -2.22 5.63 -2.36
C TYR A 281 -1.16 4.58 -2.01
N SER A 282 -1.32 3.33 -2.45
CA SER A 282 -0.31 2.28 -2.27
C SER A 282 0.99 2.59 -3.01
N GLY A 283 0.90 3.06 -4.27
CA GLY A 283 2.04 3.46 -5.08
C GLY A 283 2.73 4.70 -4.52
N PHE A 284 1.97 5.74 -4.17
CA PHE A 284 2.50 6.97 -3.57
C PHE A 284 3.28 6.68 -2.28
N LYS A 285 2.70 5.92 -1.34
CA LYS A 285 3.39 5.47 -0.12
C LYS A 285 4.68 4.71 -0.46
N SER A 286 4.63 3.84 -1.46
CA SER A 286 5.76 3.02 -1.89
C SER A 286 6.92 3.85 -2.47
N LEU A 287 6.61 4.93 -3.20
CA LEU A 287 7.62 5.89 -3.66
C LEU A 287 8.31 6.60 -2.47
N ILE A 288 7.54 6.98 -1.44
CA ILE A 288 8.07 7.61 -0.23
C ILE A 288 9.00 6.65 0.52
N TYR A 289 8.60 5.39 0.70
CA TYR A 289 9.44 4.37 1.35
C TYR A 289 10.73 4.06 0.57
N ALA A 290 10.71 4.25 -0.73
CA ALA A 290 11.91 4.16 -1.57
C ALA A 290 12.74 5.45 -1.59
N ASP A 291 12.47 6.39 -0.66
CA ASP A 291 13.22 7.62 -0.43
C ASP A 291 13.23 8.60 -1.63
N LEU A 292 12.13 8.66 -2.39
CA LEU A 292 12.02 9.65 -3.45
C LEU A 292 11.80 11.05 -2.89
N SER A 293 12.53 12.01 -3.47
CA SER A 293 12.36 13.43 -3.15
C SER A 293 10.96 13.93 -3.47
N PRO A 294 10.40 14.88 -2.69
CA PRO A 294 9.15 15.56 -3.01
C PRO A 294 9.12 16.21 -4.42
N ASP A 295 10.28 16.54 -4.97
CA ASP A 295 10.42 17.13 -6.32
C ASP A 295 10.48 16.08 -7.44
N ASP A 296 10.45 14.78 -7.11
CA ASP A 296 10.46 13.70 -8.12
C ASP A 296 9.15 13.76 -8.94
N PRO A 297 9.22 13.69 -10.29
CA PRO A 297 8.04 13.79 -11.14
C PRO A 297 6.97 12.73 -10.82
N ARG A 298 7.36 11.55 -10.34
CA ARG A 298 6.43 10.48 -9.93
C ARG A 298 5.64 10.87 -8.68
N ILE A 299 6.29 11.49 -7.71
CA ILE A 299 5.66 12.01 -6.48
C ILE A 299 4.69 13.13 -6.84
N ILE A 300 5.13 14.10 -7.63
CA ILE A 300 4.32 15.25 -8.06
C ILE A 300 3.08 14.78 -8.82
N ALA A 301 3.23 13.84 -9.75
CA ALA A 301 2.12 13.31 -10.54
C ALA A 301 1.11 12.55 -9.66
N ALA A 302 1.58 11.69 -8.77
CA ALA A 302 0.73 10.95 -7.83
C ALA A 302 -0.03 11.88 -6.88
N TRP A 303 0.64 12.90 -6.33
CA TRP A 303 0.01 13.87 -5.44
C TRP A 303 -1.09 14.67 -6.14
N ARG A 304 -0.87 15.14 -7.38
CA ARG A 304 -1.89 15.81 -8.20
C ARG A 304 -3.11 14.92 -8.44
N TRP A 305 -2.88 13.63 -8.70
CA TRP A 305 -3.98 12.67 -8.83
C TRP A 305 -4.78 12.58 -7.52
N ILE A 306 -4.09 12.46 -6.38
CA ILE A 306 -4.69 12.39 -5.04
C ILE A 306 -5.56 13.63 -4.78
N GLU A 307 -5.03 14.84 -5.00
CA GLU A 307 -5.80 16.10 -4.82
C GLU A 307 -7.03 16.16 -5.72
N SER A 308 -6.92 15.67 -6.96
CA SER A 308 -8.01 15.74 -7.95
C SER A 308 -9.08 14.67 -7.77
N ASN A 309 -8.79 13.60 -7.01
CA ASN A 309 -9.67 12.44 -6.85
C ASN A 309 -9.93 12.11 -5.37
N TYR A 310 -9.69 13.05 -4.47
CA TYR A 310 -9.96 12.83 -3.05
C TYR A 310 -11.43 12.50 -2.81
N SER A 311 -11.69 11.42 -2.12
CA SER A 311 -13.03 10.97 -1.72
C SER A 311 -12.92 10.01 -0.53
N LEU A 312 -13.89 10.06 0.35
CA LEU A 312 -14.13 9.06 1.41
C LEU A 312 -15.48 8.34 1.22
N GLU A 313 -16.23 8.69 0.19
CA GLU A 313 -17.49 8.03 -0.14
C GLU A 313 -17.28 6.67 -0.81
N GLU A 314 -16.20 6.58 -1.64
CA GLU A 314 -15.85 5.39 -2.41
C GLU A 314 -14.34 5.25 -2.58
N ASN A 315 -13.87 4.08 -2.99
CA ASN A 315 -12.53 3.89 -3.55
C ASN A 315 -12.51 4.50 -4.97
N PRO A 316 -11.91 5.68 -5.19
CA PRO A 316 -12.00 6.39 -6.45
C PRO A 316 -11.68 5.52 -7.66
N GLY A 317 -12.63 5.39 -8.58
CA GLY A 317 -12.55 4.54 -9.77
C GLY A 317 -13.00 3.10 -9.57
N MET A 318 -13.28 2.66 -8.34
CA MET A 318 -13.68 1.30 -7.99
C MET A 318 -15.05 1.22 -7.28
N GLY A 319 -15.63 2.36 -6.91
CA GLY A 319 -16.84 2.39 -6.07
C GLY A 319 -16.56 1.74 -4.71
N ASP A 320 -17.46 0.92 -4.23
CA ASP A 320 -17.34 0.25 -2.93
C ASP A 320 -16.32 -0.92 -2.90
N GLN A 321 -15.75 -1.31 -4.03
CA GLN A 321 -14.85 -2.47 -4.09
C GLN A 321 -13.50 -2.14 -3.46
N GLY A 322 -13.09 -2.93 -2.45
CA GLY A 322 -11.85 -2.74 -1.71
C GLY A 322 -11.81 -1.43 -0.94
N TYR A 323 -12.96 -1.00 -0.42
CA TYR A 323 -13.12 0.31 0.22
C TYR A 323 -12.28 0.45 1.49
N TYR A 324 -12.30 -0.55 2.38
CA TYR A 324 -11.51 -0.48 3.62
C TYR A 324 -10.02 -0.67 3.40
N TYR A 325 -9.64 -1.48 2.42
CA TYR A 325 -8.26 -1.53 1.96
C TYR A 325 -7.79 -0.18 1.42
N PHE A 326 -8.66 0.52 0.67
CA PHE A 326 -8.39 1.87 0.19
C PHE A 326 -8.19 2.86 1.36
N LEU A 327 -9.10 2.89 2.36
CA LEU A 327 -8.95 3.76 3.53
C LEU A 327 -7.66 3.48 4.31
N CYS A 328 -7.30 2.19 4.47
CA CYS A 328 -6.04 1.79 5.10
C CYS A 328 -4.81 2.30 4.32
N ALA A 329 -4.82 2.16 2.99
CA ALA A 329 -3.73 2.65 2.14
C ALA A 329 -3.64 4.19 2.17
N MET A 330 -4.79 4.88 2.15
CA MET A 330 -4.89 6.34 2.21
C MET A 330 -4.34 6.88 3.54
N GLY A 331 -4.84 6.38 4.69
CA GLY A 331 -4.39 6.83 6.00
C GLY A 331 -2.88 6.68 6.17
N ARG A 332 -2.34 5.51 5.82
CA ARG A 332 -0.89 5.25 5.84
C ARG A 332 -0.10 6.19 4.92
N ALA A 333 -0.58 6.41 3.71
CA ALA A 333 0.12 7.23 2.72
C ALA A 333 0.17 8.71 3.13
N LEU A 334 -0.96 9.26 3.58
CA LEU A 334 -1.07 10.66 3.97
C LEU A 334 -0.29 10.96 5.26
N ASP A 335 -0.35 10.05 6.24
CA ASP A 335 0.44 10.15 7.46
C ASP A 335 1.95 10.06 7.19
N THR A 336 2.38 9.08 6.38
CA THR A 336 3.79 8.94 5.98
C THR A 336 4.30 10.17 5.21
N TRP A 337 3.45 10.78 4.38
CA TRP A 337 3.77 12.02 3.67
C TRP A 337 3.83 13.24 4.61
N GLY A 338 3.22 13.16 5.78
CA GLY A 338 3.06 14.30 6.68
C GLY A 338 2.07 15.33 6.15
N ALA A 339 1.06 14.90 5.39
CA ALA A 339 0.06 15.80 4.86
C ALA A 339 -0.88 16.30 5.98
N ASP A 340 -1.03 17.61 6.10
CA ASP A 340 -2.08 18.21 6.94
C ASP A 340 -3.43 18.18 6.23
N ARG A 341 -3.40 18.46 4.94
CA ARG A 341 -4.58 18.57 4.09
C ARG A 341 -4.34 17.93 2.72
N VAL A 342 -5.42 17.56 2.07
CA VAL A 342 -5.45 17.19 0.65
C VAL A 342 -6.33 18.22 -0.05
N GLY A 343 -5.73 19.16 -0.77
CA GLY A 343 -6.44 20.35 -1.24
C GLY A 343 -7.05 21.12 -0.07
N ASP A 344 -8.37 21.34 -0.09
CA ASP A 344 -9.11 22.01 0.98
C ASP A 344 -9.64 21.07 2.08
N HIS A 345 -9.36 19.75 1.99
CA HIS A 345 -9.84 18.73 2.90
C HIS A 345 -8.91 18.49 4.08
N ASP A 346 -9.44 18.51 5.30
CA ASP A 346 -8.78 17.97 6.49
C ASP A 346 -9.01 16.46 6.53
N TRP A 347 -8.12 15.71 5.88
CA TRP A 347 -8.28 14.27 5.69
C TRP A 347 -8.39 13.48 7.01
N ARG A 348 -7.78 13.99 8.09
CA ARG A 348 -7.85 13.34 9.41
C ARG A 348 -9.25 13.44 9.99
N SER A 349 -9.81 14.65 9.99
CA SER A 349 -11.17 14.88 10.46
C SER A 349 -12.20 14.17 9.60
N ASP A 350 -12.07 14.27 8.27
CA ASP A 350 -12.96 13.61 7.32
C ASP A 350 -12.96 12.08 7.51
N LEU A 351 -11.77 11.48 7.74
CA LEU A 351 -11.64 10.04 7.95
C LEU A 351 -12.24 9.58 9.29
N VAL A 352 -12.06 10.37 10.36
CA VAL A 352 -12.70 10.07 11.67
C VAL A 352 -14.22 10.13 11.53
N ASP A 353 -14.76 11.17 10.90
CA ASP A 353 -16.20 11.32 10.69
C ASP A 353 -16.76 10.15 9.88
N THR A 354 -16.11 9.79 8.80
CA THR A 354 -16.51 8.66 7.95
C THR A 354 -16.50 7.33 8.69
N LEU A 355 -15.46 7.06 9.47
CA LEU A 355 -15.37 5.79 10.21
C LEU A 355 -16.33 5.75 11.40
N GLU A 356 -16.62 6.88 12.05
CA GLU A 356 -17.65 6.97 13.08
C GLU A 356 -19.03 6.64 12.52
N GLU A 357 -19.39 7.16 11.33
CA GLU A 357 -20.66 6.86 10.66
C GLU A 357 -20.80 5.40 10.21
N LEU A 358 -19.69 4.75 9.85
CA LEU A 358 -19.70 3.36 9.36
C LEU A 358 -19.60 2.33 10.48
N GLN A 359 -19.28 2.74 11.71
CA GLN A 359 -19.16 1.81 12.83
C GLN A 359 -20.52 1.28 13.28
N GLN A 360 -20.60 -0.03 13.53
CA GLN A 360 -21.78 -0.71 14.02
C GLN A 360 -21.80 -0.72 15.56
N ASP A 361 -22.96 -1.03 16.14
CA ASP A 361 -23.16 -1.08 17.60
C ASP A 361 -22.21 -2.06 18.33
N ASP A 362 -21.75 -3.10 17.63
CA ASP A 362 -20.80 -4.09 18.18
C ASP A 362 -19.34 -3.68 18.03
N GLY A 363 -19.05 -2.54 17.45
CA GLY A 363 -17.73 -2.01 17.19
C GLY A 363 -17.09 -2.46 15.86
N SER A 364 -17.75 -3.33 15.08
CA SER A 364 -17.35 -3.66 13.71
C SER A 364 -17.71 -2.54 12.74
N PHE A 365 -17.38 -2.70 11.45
CA PHE A 365 -17.72 -1.73 10.41
C PHE A 365 -18.67 -2.32 9.37
N ALA A 366 -19.53 -1.49 8.82
CA ALA A 366 -20.52 -1.86 7.82
C ALA A 366 -19.85 -2.40 6.55
N ILE A 367 -20.26 -3.59 6.10
CA ILE A 367 -19.75 -4.19 4.87
C ILE A 367 -20.32 -3.43 3.66
N LYS A 368 -19.44 -2.83 2.86
CA LYS A 368 -19.83 -2.10 1.63
C LYS A 368 -19.80 -3.01 0.39
N HIS A 369 -18.84 -3.94 0.31
CA HIS A 369 -18.70 -4.88 -0.81
C HIS A 369 -18.01 -6.16 -0.36
N GLN A 370 -18.26 -7.29 -1.08
CA GLN A 370 -17.73 -8.62 -0.69
C GLN A 370 -16.40 -8.97 -1.39
N ARG A 371 -16.01 -8.23 -2.44
CA ARG A 371 -14.79 -8.52 -3.18
C ARG A 371 -13.55 -8.38 -2.30
N TRP A 372 -12.56 -9.25 -2.55
CA TRP A 372 -11.29 -9.31 -1.80
C TRP A 372 -11.44 -9.55 -0.29
N MET A 373 -12.40 -10.40 0.06
CA MET A 373 -12.70 -10.80 1.45
C MET A 373 -13.23 -9.63 2.34
N GLU A 374 -13.68 -8.53 1.77
CA GLU A 374 -14.30 -7.43 2.55
C GLU A 374 -15.74 -7.78 3.01
N ASP A 375 -16.16 -9.05 2.89
CA ASP A 375 -17.28 -9.63 3.64
C ASP A 375 -16.86 -10.19 5.03
N ASN A 376 -15.56 -10.21 5.33
CA ASN A 376 -15.03 -10.58 6.63
C ASN A 376 -14.93 -9.35 7.53
N SER A 377 -15.82 -9.27 8.54
CA SER A 377 -15.88 -8.15 9.49
C SER A 377 -14.58 -7.93 10.27
N THR A 378 -13.84 -9.00 10.59
CA THR A 378 -12.53 -8.90 11.25
C THR A 378 -11.50 -8.20 10.37
N LEU A 379 -11.42 -8.58 9.08
CA LEU A 379 -10.51 -7.97 8.11
C LEU A 379 -10.85 -6.49 7.90
N VAL A 380 -12.12 -6.19 7.67
CA VAL A 380 -12.64 -4.83 7.47
C VAL A 380 -12.32 -3.96 8.69
N THR A 381 -12.60 -4.47 9.89
CA THR A 381 -12.33 -3.74 11.14
C THR A 381 -10.83 -3.51 11.36
N ALA A 382 -9.97 -4.46 10.98
CA ALA A 382 -8.52 -4.27 11.07
C ALA A 382 -8.03 -3.17 10.11
N TYR A 383 -8.53 -3.12 8.87
CA TYR A 383 -8.20 -2.04 7.92
C TYR A 383 -8.68 -0.68 8.42
N ALA A 384 -9.93 -0.59 8.90
CA ALA A 384 -10.49 0.63 9.46
C ALA A 384 -9.71 1.13 10.68
N LEU A 385 -9.36 0.21 11.59
CA LEU A 385 -8.55 0.54 12.77
C LEU A 385 -7.17 1.08 12.38
N ILE A 386 -6.48 0.47 11.42
CA ILE A 386 -5.18 0.95 10.93
C ILE A 386 -5.33 2.36 10.34
N ALA A 387 -6.32 2.60 9.47
CA ALA A 387 -6.58 3.90 8.88
C ALA A 387 -6.80 4.97 9.96
N LEU A 388 -7.66 4.64 10.93
CA LEU A 388 -8.00 5.52 12.05
C LEU A 388 -6.79 5.87 12.92
N GLN A 389 -5.94 4.88 13.25
CA GLN A 389 -4.74 5.11 14.06
C GLN A 389 -3.76 6.06 13.37
N HIS A 390 -3.62 5.99 12.05
CA HIS A 390 -2.82 6.95 11.27
C HIS A 390 -3.44 8.36 11.24
N ALA A 391 -4.75 8.47 11.39
CA ALA A 391 -5.40 9.79 11.47
C ALA A 391 -5.24 10.46 12.83
N ILE A 392 -5.26 9.69 13.94
CA ILE A 392 -5.35 10.25 15.29
C ILE A 392 -4.03 10.28 16.08
N ASN A 393 -2.94 9.67 15.61
CA ASN A 393 -1.65 9.63 16.28
C ASN A 393 -0.60 10.45 15.57
#